data_aa98d0ab01b0a94a86358c4b883ff1ed
#
_entry.id   aa98d0ab01b0a94a86358c4b883ff1ed
#
_cell.length_a   1.000
_cell.length_b   1.000
_cell.length_c   1.000
_cell.angle_alpha   90.00
_cell.angle_beta   90.00
_cell.angle_gamma   90.00
#
_symmetry.space_group_name_H-M   'P 1'
#
loop_
_entity.id
_entity.type
_entity.pdbx_description
1 polymer ?
#
loop_
_entity_poly.entity_id
_entity_poly.type
_entity_poly.pdbx_seq_one_letter_code
_entity_poly.pdbx_strand_id
1 'polypeptide(L)'
;IPNKTPYKTSTMPCIWKRSTLKKILNKSESAWDFEIKGSKRAYEFNEFYAVYKNLINYNNGIIKGKWRKTIYKKTKEYGLDISTISRPVMTSFEEYLYLLRKCRSTLFNYLPNGLRRALKG
;
A
#
# COMPACT_ATOMS: atom_id res chain seq x y z
N ILE A 1 9.07 2.48 -15.58
CA ILE A 1 9.14 1.28 -14.74
C ILE A 1 9.44 0.08 -15.64
N PRO A 2 10.43 -0.79 -15.32
CA PRO A 2 10.74 -1.99 -16.11
C PRO A 2 9.52 -2.91 -16.27
N ASN A 3 9.43 -3.60 -17.41
CA ASN A 3 8.22 -4.36 -17.76
C ASN A 3 7.85 -5.46 -16.77
N LYS A 4 8.81 -6.19 -16.24
CA LYS A 4 8.60 -7.30 -15.31
C LYS A 4 8.72 -6.89 -13.85
N THR A 5 8.44 -5.63 -13.51
CA THR A 5 8.47 -5.17 -12.11
C THR A 5 7.27 -5.76 -11.34
N PRO A 6 7.50 -6.41 -10.19
CA PRO A 6 6.41 -6.80 -9.29
C PRO A 6 5.60 -5.57 -8.85
N TYR A 7 4.29 -5.77 -8.65
CA TYR A 7 3.39 -4.69 -8.24
C TYR A 7 3.40 -3.48 -9.19
N LYS A 8 3.57 -3.73 -10.50
CA LYS A 8 3.50 -2.70 -11.54
C LYS A 8 2.13 -2.02 -11.59
N THR A 9 1.06 -2.77 -11.33
CA THR A 9 -0.26 -2.23 -11.02
C THR A 9 -0.38 -2.02 -9.51
N SER A 10 -0.92 -0.90 -9.10
CA SER A 10 -1.09 -0.57 -7.68
C SER A 10 -2.47 0.03 -7.45
N THR A 11 -3.03 -0.22 -6.28
CA THR A 11 -4.23 0.45 -5.77
C THR A 11 -3.91 1.76 -5.03
N MET A 12 -2.63 2.13 -4.96
CA MET A 12 -2.19 3.44 -4.49
C MET A 12 -2.67 4.55 -5.46
N PRO A 13 -2.71 5.82 -5.03
CA PRO A 13 -3.09 6.92 -5.91
C PRO A 13 -2.28 6.91 -7.19
N CYS A 14 -2.95 6.73 -8.32
CA CYS A 14 -2.33 6.65 -9.64
C CYS A 14 -3.28 7.17 -10.73
N ILE A 15 -2.72 7.58 -11.85
CA ILE A 15 -3.48 8.02 -13.02
C ILE A 15 -3.39 6.92 -14.08
N TRP A 16 -4.53 6.51 -14.60
CA TRP A 16 -4.63 5.44 -15.58
C TRP A 16 -5.20 5.93 -16.92
N LYS A 17 -4.59 5.48 -18.00
CA LYS A 17 -5.24 5.50 -19.30
C LYS A 17 -6.41 4.49 -19.27
N ARG A 18 -7.65 5.00 -19.44
CA ARG A 18 -8.88 4.19 -19.31
C ARG A 18 -8.85 2.88 -20.12
N SER A 19 -8.36 2.94 -21.36
CA SER A 19 -8.28 1.78 -22.24
C SER A 19 -7.34 0.69 -21.71
N THR A 20 -6.19 1.08 -21.14
CA THR A 20 -5.22 0.16 -20.54
C THR A 20 -5.78 -0.45 -19.26
N LEU A 21 -6.38 0.38 -18.38
CA LEU A 21 -6.99 -0.12 -17.15
C LEU A 21 -8.08 -1.16 -17.44
N LYS A 22 -8.96 -0.91 -18.41
CA LYS A 22 -10.01 -1.86 -18.80
C LYS A 22 -9.46 -3.22 -19.26
N LYS A 23 -8.30 -3.26 -19.92
CA LYS A 23 -7.66 -4.50 -20.34
C LYS A 23 -7.04 -5.30 -19.19
N ILE A 24 -6.62 -4.59 -18.14
CA ILE A 24 -5.93 -5.19 -16.99
C ILE A 24 -6.93 -5.61 -15.90
N LEU A 25 -8.06 -4.92 -15.76
CA LEU A 25 -9.08 -5.22 -14.75
C LEU A 25 -9.75 -6.57 -15.00
N ASN A 26 -10.01 -7.29 -13.91
CA ASN A 26 -10.86 -8.48 -13.90
C ASN A 26 -11.90 -8.32 -12.78
N LYS A 27 -13.18 -8.49 -13.10
CA LYS A 27 -14.30 -8.27 -12.19
C LYS A 27 -14.32 -9.24 -11.00
N SER A 28 -13.73 -10.43 -11.15
CA SER A 28 -13.69 -11.44 -10.09
C SER A 28 -12.50 -11.27 -9.12
N GLU A 29 -11.64 -10.29 -9.34
CA GLU A 29 -10.44 -10.09 -8.56
C GLU A 29 -10.62 -9.07 -7.44
N SER A 30 -10.04 -9.37 -6.27
CA SER A 30 -9.86 -8.39 -5.20
C SER A 30 -8.80 -7.33 -5.59
N ALA A 31 -8.73 -6.23 -4.83
CA ALA A 31 -7.67 -5.22 -5.01
C ALA A 31 -6.27 -5.84 -4.89
N TRP A 32 -6.09 -6.81 -4.00
CA TRP A 32 -4.83 -7.54 -3.83
C TRP A 32 -4.50 -8.43 -5.03
N ASP A 33 -5.50 -9.15 -5.55
CA ASP A 33 -5.32 -9.93 -6.79
C ASP A 33 -4.96 -9.04 -7.97
N PHE A 34 -5.58 -7.86 -8.07
CA PHE A 34 -5.26 -6.88 -9.10
C PHE A 34 -3.80 -6.43 -9.01
N GLU A 35 -3.27 -6.18 -7.82
CA GLU A 35 -1.85 -5.82 -7.66
C GLU A 35 -0.89 -6.94 -8.09
N ILE A 36 -1.24 -8.20 -7.85
CA ILE A 36 -0.39 -9.34 -8.18
C ILE A 36 -0.62 -9.83 -9.62
N LYS A 37 -1.86 -10.22 -9.93
CA LYS A 37 -2.23 -10.82 -11.23
C LYS A 37 -2.34 -9.75 -12.32
N GLY A 38 -2.88 -8.58 -11.98
CA GLY A 38 -2.93 -7.42 -12.86
C GLY A 38 -1.54 -6.94 -13.27
N SER A 39 -0.57 -6.98 -12.37
CA SER A 39 0.83 -6.66 -12.70
C SER A 39 1.41 -7.59 -13.76
N LYS A 40 1.07 -8.88 -13.72
CA LYS A 40 1.49 -9.83 -14.77
C LYS A 40 0.86 -9.50 -16.13
N ARG A 41 -0.44 -9.17 -16.15
CA ARG A 41 -1.13 -8.72 -17.38
C ARG A 41 -0.57 -7.38 -17.90
N ALA A 42 -0.10 -6.54 -16.98
CA ALA A 42 0.50 -5.26 -17.32
C ALA A 42 1.90 -5.37 -17.95
N TYR A 43 2.52 -6.55 -18.00
CA TYR A 43 3.84 -6.73 -18.63
C TYR A 43 3.83 -6.48 -20.15
N GLU A 44 2.68 -6.58 -20.78
CA GLU A 44 2.50 -6.28 -22.20
C GLU A 44 2.54 -4.77 -22.50
N PHE A 45 2.40 -3.92 -21.50
CA PHE A 45 2.36 -2.47 -21.65
C PHE A 45 3.66 -1.83 -21.16
N ASN A 46 4.25 -0.98 -21.99
CA ASN A 46 5.56 -0.36 -21.71
C ASN A 46 5.45 1.01 -21.00
N GLU A 47 4.29 1.65 -21.06
CA GLU A 47 4.10 3.04 -20.62
C GLU A 47 3.66 3.11 -19.15
N PHE A 48 4.56 2.73 -18.23
CA PHE A 48 4.38 2.89 -16.80
C PHE A 48 5.48 3.78 -16.22
N TYR A 49 5.06 4.83 -15.56
CA TYR A 49 5.94 5.84 -14.97
C TYR A 49 5.75 5.90 -13.46
N ALA A 50 6.78 6.25 -12.74
CA ALA A 50 6.75 6.55 -11.32
C ALA A 50 7.22 7.98 -11.11
N VAL A 51 6.61 8.67 -10.15
CA VAL A 51 7.06 9.99 -9.73
C VAL A 51 8.10 9.86 -8.64
N TYR A 52 9.19 10.64 -8.73
CA TYR A 52 10.25 10.63 -7.73
C TYR A 52 9.90 11.41 -6.46
N LYS A 53 8.99 12.37 -6.56
CA LYS A 53 8.54 13.19 -5.42
C LYS A 53 7.20 12.69 -4.92
N ASN A 54 7.04 12.59 -3.62
CA ASN A 54 5.74 12.32 -3.01
C ASN A 54 4.81 13.52 -3.25
N LEU A 55 3.88 13.37 -4.16
CA LEU A 55 2.86 14.37 -4.45
C LEU A 55 1.68 14.31 -3.47
N ILE A 56 1.48 13.18 -2.83
CA ILE A 56 0.38 12.93 -1.90
C ILE A 56 0.95 12.34 -0.61
N ASN A 57 0.61 12.97 0.51
CA ASN A 57 0.96 12.42 1.82
C ASN A 57 0.01 11.26 2.17
N TYR A 58 0.37 10.07 1.73
CA TYR A 58 -0.43 8.87 1.91
C TYR A 58 -0.17 8.21 3.28
N ASN A 59 -1.25 7.96 4.01
CA ASN A 59 -1.21 7.25 5.27
C ASN A 59 -2.11 6.01 5.23
N ASN A 60 -1.56 4.85 5.54
CA ASN A 60 -2.35 3.63 5.71
C ASN A 60 -3.27 3.80 6.92
N GLY A 61 -4.56 3.92 6.68
CA GLY A 61 -5.57 4.05 7.73
C GLY A 61 -5.99 2.70 8.31
N ILE A 62 -5.94 1.65 7.50
CA ILE A 62 -6.38 0.29 7.89
C ILE A 62 -5.19 -0.66 7.80
N ILE A 63 -4.90 -1.37 8.89
CA ILE A 63 -3.85 -2.37 8.97
C ILE A 63 -4.44 -3.67 9.51
N LYS A 64 -4.26 -4.76 8.79
CA LYS A 64 -4.78 -6.09 9.15
C LYS A 64 -6.28 -6.06 9.54
N GLY A 65 -7.07 -5.33 8.77
CA GLY A 65 -8.51 -5.21 8.97
C GLY A 65 -8.96 -4.26 10.08
N LYS A 66 -8.06 -3.63 10.83
CA LYS A 66 -8.36 -2.68 11.90
C LYS A 66 -8.00 -1.26 11.53
N TRP A 67 -8.81 -0.29 11.94
CA TRP A 67 -8.46 1.12 11.86
C TRP A 67 -7.31 1.45 12.78
N ARG A 68 -6.33 2.19 12.28
CA ARG A 68 -5.35 2.84 13.16
C ARG A 68 -6.06 3.90 14.00
N LYS A 69 -5.84 3.87 15.31
CA LYS A 69 -6.49 4.77 16.27
C LYS A 69 -6.26 6.25 15.95
N THR A 70 -5.03 6.60 15.57
CA THR A 70 -4.67 7.98 15.19
C THR A 70 -5.39 8.44 13.92
N ILE A 71 -5.54 7.57 12.91
CA ILE A 71 -6.24 7.91 11.67
C ILE A 71 -7.76 7.96 11.90
N TYR A 72 -8.31 7.03 12.69
CA TYR A 72 -9.72 7.03 13.06
C TYR A 72 -10.15 8.33 13.74
N LYS A 73 -9.31 8.86 14.65
CA LYS A 73 -9.55 10.19 15.27
C LYS A 73 -9.58 11.30 14.23
N LYS A 74 -8.58 11.33 13.33
CA LYS A 74 -8.49 12.36 12.28
C LYS A 74 -9.68 12.32 11.32
N THR A 75 -10.19 11.15 10.93
CA THR A 75 -11.38 11.08 10.06
C THR A 75 -12.59 11.71 10.73
N LYS A 76 -12.77 11.52 12.04
CA LYS A 76 -13.83 12.19 12.80
C LYS A 76 -13.65 13.71 12.86
N GLU A 77 -12.41 14.18 13.08
CA GLU A 77 -12.09 15.62 13.10
C GLU A 77 -12.39 16.29 11.75
N TYR A 78 -12.22 15.57 10.65
CA TYR A 78 -12.58 16.03 9.30
C TYR A 78 -14.05 15.82 8.92
N GLY A 79 -14.90 15.40 9.85
CA GLY A 79 -16.33 15.18 9.62
C GLY A 79 -16.64 14.01 8.67
N LEU A 80 -15.67 13.12 8.42
CA LEU A 80 -15.89 11.94 7.58
C LEU A 80 -16.65 10.88 8.37
N ASP A 81 -17.86 10.55 7.93
CA ASP A 81 -18.61 9.45 8.49
C ASP A 81 -18.07 8.12 7.98
N ILE A 82 -17.37 7.41 8.85
CA ILE A 82 -16.84 6.08 8.61
C ILE A 82 -17.60 5.01 9.38
N SER A 83 -18.73 5.37 9.99
CA SER A 83 -19.56 4.45 10.79
C SER A 83 -20.10 3.28 9.97
N THR A 84 -20.31 3.49 8.65
CA THR A 84 -20.74 2.46 7.72
C THR A 84 -19.67 1.38 7.46
N ILE A 85 -18.41 1.67 7.79
CA ILE A 85 -17.33 0.71 7.65
C ILE A 85 -17.13 -0.02 8.97
N SER A 86 -17.85 -1.12 9.16
CA SER A 86 -17.80 -1.98 10.35
C SER A 86 -16.41 -2.63 10.52
N ARG A 87 -15.43 -1.87 10.99
CA ARG A 87 -14.09 -2.38 11.29
C ARG A 87 -13.66 -1.96 12.68
N PRO A 88 -13.07 -2.86 13.48
CA PRO A 88 -12.57 -2.52 14.80
C PRO A 88 -11.45 -1.50 14.72
N VAL A 89 -11.31 -0.70 15.76
CA VAL A 89 -10.21 0.25 15.93
C VAL A 89 -9.11 -0.42 16.75
N MET A 90 -7.86 -0.21 16.36
CA MET A 90 -6.71 -0.69 17.12
C MET A 90 -6.70 -0.09 18.53
N THR A 91 -6.33 -0.90 19.51
CA THR A 91 -5.97 -0.41 20.85
C THR A 91 -4.68 0.43 20.76
N SER A 92 -4.42 1.23 21.80
CA SER A 92 -3.18 2.01 21.87
C SER A 92 -1.93 1.13 21.85
N PHE A 93 -2.01 -0.06 22.47
CA PHE A 93 -0.93 -1.02 22.50
C PHE A 93 -0.69 -1.66 21.12
N GLU A 94 -1.75 -2.02 20.40
CA GLU A 94 -1.63 -2.56 19.02
C GLU A 94 -1.01 -1.54 18.07
N GLU A 95 -1.41 -0.27 18.17
CA GLU A 95 -0.83 0.80 17.35
C GLU A 95 0.63 1.05 17.70
N TYR A 96 0.99 1.02 18.99
CA TYR A 96 2.38 1.12 19.43
C TYR A 96 3.25 -0.01 18.86
N LEU A 97 2.79 -1.26 18.95
CA LEU A 97 3.50 -2.41 18.35
C LEU A 97 3.64 -2.27 16.82
N TYR A 98 2.62 -1.76 16.16
CA TYR A 98 2.70 -1.49 14.71
C TYR A 98 3.80 -0.46 14.40
N LEU A 99 3.86 0.63 15.16
CA LEU A 99 4.87 1.68 14.99
C LEU A 99 6.29 1.15 15.24
N LEU A 100 6.49 0.36 16.29
CA LEU A 100 7.79 -0.29 16.56
C LEU A 100 8.23 -1.18 15.40
N ARG A 101 7.32 -2.01 14.86
CA ARG A 101 7.63 -2.85 13.70
C ARG A 101 7.96 -2.02 12.46
N LYS A 102 7.26 -0.92 12.25
CA LYS A 102 7.54 0.02 11.15
C LYS A 102 8.92 0.65 11.30
N CYS A 103 9.26 1.16 12.48
CA CYS A 103 10.59 1.72 12.78
C CYS A 103 11.69 0.68 12.55
N ARG A 104 11.53 -0.54 13.08
CA ARG A 104 12.47 -1.65 12.85
C ARG A 104 12.66 -1.93 11.35
N SER A 105 11.57 -2.03 10.60
CA SER A 105 11.61 -2.27 9.15
C SER A 105 12.34 -1.14 8.42
N THR A 106 12.07 0.10 8.80
CA THR A 106 12.74 1.28 8.21
C THR A 106 14.23 1.24 8.51
N LEU A 107 14.63 1.06 9.77
CA LEU A 107 16.04 0.94 10.17
C LEU A 107 16.73 -0.20 9.41
N PHE A 108 16.10 -1.37 9.32
CA PHE A 108 16.63 -2.50 8.56
C PHE A 108 16.87 -2.16 7.09
N ASN A 109 16.01 -1.34 6.49
CA ASN A 109 16.17 -0.93 5.09
C ASN A 109 17.32 0.07 4.86
N TYR A 110 17.78 0.76 5.90
CA TYR A 110 18.98 1.62 5.83
C TYR A 110 20.30 0.87 6.04
N LEU A 111 20.26 -0.40 6.47
CA LEU A 111 21.46 -1.19 6.64
C LEU A 111 22.09 -1.57 5.30
N PRO A 112 23.43 -1.60 5.20
CA PRO A 112 24.14 -2.13 4.02
C PRO A 112 23.72 -3.56 3.68
N ASN A 113 23.70 -3.91 2.41
CA ASN A 113 23.23 -5.21 1.92
C ASN A 113 23.92 -6.42 2.57
N GLY A 114 25.20 -6.31 2.90
CA GLY A 114 25.94 -7.37 3.61
C GLY A 114 25.39 -7.64 5.01
N LEU A 115 25.14 -6.59 5.80
CA LEU A 115 24.55 -6.68 7.12
C LEU A 115 23.09 -7.21 7.09
N ARG A 116 22.30 -6.80 6.08
CA ARG A 116 20.93 -7.31 5.91
C ARG A 116 20.90 -8.82 5.68
N ARG A 117 21.87 -9.37 4.92
CA ARG A 117 21.97 -10.81 4.67
C ARG A 117 22.33 -11.58 5.94
N ALA A 118 23.29 -11.07 6.71
CA ALA A 118 23.71 -11.68 7.97
C ALA A 118 22.60 -11.71 9.03
N LEU A 119 21.70 -10.73 9.05
CA LEU A 119 20.58 -10.64 10.00
C LEU A 119 19.32 -11.41 9.57
N LYS A 120 19.30 -11.98 8.36
CA LYS A 120 18.19 -12.80 7.85
C LYS A 120 18.44 -14.31 7.97
N GLY A 121 19.69 -14.73 8.18
CA GLY A 121 20.05 -16.13 8.45
C GLY A 121 19.76 -16.48 9.87
#